data_d17eb36df98043aa03253f42062aef20
#
_entry.id   d17eb36df98043aa03253f42062aef20
#
_cell.length_a   1.000
_cell.length_b   1.000
_cell.length_c   1.000
_cell.angle_alpha   90.00
_cell.angle_beta   90.00
_cell.angle_gamma   90.00
#
_symmetry.space_group_name_H-M   'P 1'
#
loop_
_entity.id
_entity.type
_entity.pdbx_description
1 polymer ?
#
loop_
_entity_poly.entity_id
_entity_poly.type
_entity_poly.pdbx_seq_one_letter_code
_entity_poly.pdbx_strand_id
1 'polypeptide(L)'
;PLPWKADWVRDRNDKGVRILKKKRGYFMKYDFTSVIDRHGRDAMAVDALGNPGVPGAPKEGFDAIPMWVADMNFPTVPTIPQAIIERAKHPAYGYFNPREEYYNAIIKWQETRNGVKGLEAKHIGYSNGVLGGVISALNVFCSKGDKVLLHSPTYVGFTGSLTNNGYDIVHSPLVKDAQGIWRMDYEDMEKRIVENSIH
;
A
#
# COMPACT_ATOMS: atom_id res chain seq x y z
N PRO A 1 20.59 -16.06 -1.75
CA PRO A 1 19.98 -16.62 -0.55
C PRO A 1 19.84 -15.53 0.49
N LEU A 2 18.60 -15.19 0.87
CA LEU A 2 18.33 -14.13 1.84
C LEU A 2 18.85 -14.58 3.22
N PRO A 3 19.72 -13.81 3.89
CA PRO A 3 20.44 -14.23 5.08
C PRO A 3 19.58 -14.40 6.34
N TRP A 4 18.27 -14.23 6.26
CA TRP A 4 17.36 -14.29 7.39
C TRP A 4 16.71 -15.67 7.64
N LYS A 5 16.87 -16.65 6.71
CA LYS A 5 16.23 -17.98 6.83
C LYS A 5 16.91 -18.95 7.80
N ALA A 6 18.15 -18.72 8.22
CA ALA A 6 18.95 -19.73 8.90
C ALA A 6 18.87 -19.73 10.44
N ASP A 7 18.36 -18.66 11.07
CA ASP A 7 18.57 -18.43 12.50
C ASP A 7 17.30 -18.38 13.37
N TRP A 8 16.15 -18.77 12.85
CA TRP A 8 14.89 -18.68 13.56
C TRP A 8 14.37 -20.05 14.02
N VAL A 9 13.99 -20.16 15.30
CA VAL A 9 13.29 -21.34 15.86
C VAL A 9 11.87 -20.96 16.24
N ARG A 10 10.97 -21.92 16.00
CA ARG A 10 9.58 -21.80 16.49
C ARG A 10 9.55 -22.11 17.98
N ASP A 11 9.06 -21.18 18.78
CA ASP A 11 8.85 -21.34 20.21
C ASP A 11 7.43 -20.91 20.58
N ARG A 12 7.03 -21.10 21.82
CA ARG A 12 5.76 -20.61 22.37
C ARG A 12 6.05 -19.64 23.49
N ASN A 13 5.32 -18.52 23.53
CA ASN A 13 5.37 -17.63 24.68
C ASN A 13 4.55 -18.20 25.85
N ASP A 14 4.58 -17.54 26.99
CA ASP A 14 3.88 -17.95 28.22
C ASP A 14 2.34 -18.05 28.07
N LYS A 15 1.79 -17.52 26.97
CA LYS A 15 0.36 -17.60 26.61
C LYS A 15 0.09 -18.67 25.54
N GLY A 16 1.08 -19.53 25.22
CA GLY A 16 0.94 -20.60 24.23
C GLY A 16 0.98 -20.17 22.76
N VAL A 17 1.21 -18.89 22.47
CA VAL A 17 1.28 -18.35 21.12
C VAL A 17 2.61 -18.73 20.47
N ARG A 18 2.56 -19.21 19.21
CA ARG A 18 3.77 -19.55 18.44
C ARG A 18 4.53 -18.28 18.09
N ILE A 19 5.78 -18.21 18.53
CA ILE A 19 6.71 -17.13 18.23
C ILE A 19 7.95 -17.66 17.51
N LEU A 20 8.58 -16.82 16.70
CA LEU A 20 9.87 -17.12 16.09
C LEU A 20 10.96 -16.47 16.96
N LYS A 21 11.85 -17.28 17.52
CA LYS A 21 13.02 -16.80 18.25
C LYS A 21 14.29 -17.05 17.45
N LYS A 22 15.21 -16.11 17.49
CA LYS A 22 16.55 -16.31 16.95
C LYS A 22 17.32 -17.30 17.85
N LYS A 23 18.05 -18.23 17.27
CA LYS A 23 18.78 -19.32 17.97
C LYS A 23 19.77 -18.87 19.06
N ARG A 24 20.06 -17.60 19.17
CA ARG A 24 20.85 -17.00 20.26
C ARG A 24 20.07 -15.81 20.82
N GLY A 25 19.22 -16.03 21.81
CA GLY A 25 18.74 -15.11 22.85
C GLY A 25 18.47 -13.63 22.53
N TYR A 26 18.32 -13.25 21.28
CA TYR A 26 17.97 -11.88 20.93
C TYR A 26 16.44 -11.72 20.93
N PHE A 27 15.92 -11.00 21.88
CA PHE A 27 14.58 -10.44 21.81
C PHE A 27 14.46 -9.63 20.51
N MET A 28 13.38 -9.85 19.76
CA MET A 28 13.06 -8.91 18.67
C MET A 28 12.94 -7.52 19.29
N LYS A 29 13.66 -6.56 18.74
CA LYS A 29 13.67 -5.17 19.19
C LYS A 29 12.26 -4.53 19.14
N TYR A 30 11.38 -5.08 18.32
CA TYR A 30 10.04 -4.59 18.06
C TYR A 30 9.02 -5.73 18.08
N ASP A 31 7.79 -5.42 18.50
CA ASP A 31 6.68 -6.36 18.46
C ASP A 31 5.95 -6.28 17.11
N PHE A 32 6.13 -7.31 16.29
CA PHE A 32 5.40 -7.48 15.02
C PHE A 32 4.52 -8.74 15.03
N THR A 33 4.22 -9.27 16.20
CA THR A 33 3.47 -10.52 16.38
C THR A 33 2.18 -10.36 17.15
N SER A 34 2.07 -9.33 17.98
CA SER A 34 0.83 -9.01 18.69
C SER A 34 -0.19 -8.41 17.73
N VAL A 35 -1.39 -8.94 17.75
CA VAL A 35 -2.55 -8.36 17.06
C VAL A 35 -3.20 -7.36 18.00
N ILE A 36 -3.36 -6.12 17.55
CA ILE A 36 -4.05 -5.06 18.29
C ILE A 36 -5.53 -5.05 17.89
N ASP A 37 -6.40 -4.88 18.88
CA ASP A 37 -7.81 -4.57 18.63
C ASP A 37 -7.94 -3.16 18.06
N ARG A 38 -8.53 -3.07 16.88
CA ARG A 38 -8.68 -1.82 16.14
C ARG A 38 -10.14 -1.36 16.02
N HIS A 39 -11.08 -2.06 16.63
CA HIS A 39 -12.49 -1.66 16.63
C HIS A 39 -12.68 -0.32 17.34
N GLY A 40 -13.48 0.58 16.75
CA GLY A 40 -13.71 1.92 17.27
C GLY A 40 -12.45 2.81 17.29
N ARG A 41 -11.49 2.54 16.41
CA ARG A 41 -10.25 3.30 16.25
C ARG A 41 -10.10 3.88 14.84
N ASP A 42 -11.22 4.14 14.17
CA ASP A 42 -11.28 4.64 12.79
C ASP A 42 -10.56 3.70 11.79
N ALA A 43 -10.49 2.42 12.11
CA ALA A 43 -9.83 1.42 11.30
C ALA A 43 -10.78 0.89 10.24
N MET A 44 -10.73 1.45 9.04
CA MET A 44 -11.58 1.09 7.91
C MET A 44 -11.67 -0.43 7.71
N ALA A 45 -10.56 -1.15 7.93
CA ALA A 45 -10.49 -2.60 7.74
C ALA A 45 -11.51 -3.39 8.57
N VAL A 46 -11.88 -2.90 9.74
CA VAL A 46 -12.82 -3.55 10.68
C VAL A 46 -14.10 -2.75 10.86
N ASP A 47 -14.00 -1.43 11.03
CA ASP A 47 -15.16 -0.58 11.37
C ASP A 47 -16.10 -0.35 10.18
N ALA A 48 -15.64 -0.53 8.95
CA ALA A 48 -16.47 -0.37 7.75
C ALA A 48 -17.16 -1.66 7.29
N LEU A 49 -16.88 -2.82 7.88
CA LEU A 49 -17.47 -4.09 7.45
C LEU A 49 -19.01 -4.05 7.51
N GLY A 50 -19.65 -4.54 6.46
CA GLY A 50 -21.10 -4.50 6.32
C GLY A 50 -21.67 -3.22 5.73
N ASN A 51 -20.88 -2.17 5.51
CA ASN A 51 -21.33 -0.98 4.81
C ASN A 51 -21.46 -1.21 3.28
N PRO A 52 -22.24 -0.38 2.56
CA PRO A 52 -22.33 -0.49 1.10
C PRO A 52 -20.97 -0.39 0.41
N GLY A 53 -20.69 -1.29 -0.52
CA GLY A 53 -19.46 -1.30 -1.30
C GLY A 53 -18.23 -1.89 -0.63
N VAL A 54 -18.35 -2.43 0.58
CA VAL A 54 -17.28 -3.13 1.31
C VAL A 54 -17.72 -4.57 1.63
N PRO A 55 -16.80 -5.45 2.07
CA PRO A 55 -17.17 -6.80 2.47
C PRO A 55 -18.23 -6.83 3.57
N GLY A 56 -19.07 -7.87 3.55
CA GLY A 56 -20.12 -8.07 4.56
C GLY A 56 -19.55 -8.21 5.98
N ALA A 57 -20.38 -7.91 6.96
CA ALA A 57 -20.08 -8.20 8.36
C ALA A 57 -19.84 -9.70 8.58
N PRO A 58 -19.03 -10.10 9.57
CA PRO A 58 -18.87 -11.50 9.91
C PRO A 58 -20.20 -12.11 10.32
N LYS A 59 -20.35 -13.41 10.12
CA LYS A 59 -21.51 -14.16 10.63
C LYS A 59 -21.48 -14.14 12.16
N GLU A 60 -22.65 -14.22 12.76
CA GLU A 60 -22.79 -14.31 14.21
C GLU A 60 -21.93 -15.45 14.78
N GLY A 61 -21.19 -15.16 15.85
CA GLY A 61 -20.26 -16.10 16.48
C GLY A 61 -18.87 -16.20 15.84
N PHE A 62 -18.57 -15.41 14.79
CA PHE A 62 -17.27 -15.37 14.16
C PHE A 62 -16.63 -13.97 14.27
N ASP A 63 -15.34 -13.96 14.57
CA ASP A 63 -14.54 -12.74 14.51
C ASP A 63 -14.17 -12.41 13.06
N ALA A 64 -14.14 -11.12 12.73
CA ALA A 64 -13.65 -10.67 11.45
C ALA A 64 -12.12 -10.80 11.36
N ILE A 65 -11.64 -11.43 10.28
CA ILE A 65 -10.23 -11.38 9.88
C ILE A 65 -10.15 -10.53 8.60
N PRO A 66 -9.95 -9.21 8.70
CA PRO A 66 -9.96 -8.35 7.54
C PRO A 66 -8.75 -8.60 6.65
N MET A 67 -8.99 -8.88 5.37
CA MET A 67 -7.97 -9.14 4.35
C MET A 67 -8.20 -8.33 3.06
N TRP A 68 -9.05 -7.32 3.09
CA TRP A 68 -9.48 -6.56 1.92
C TRP A 68 -8.79 -5.20 1.80
N VAL A 69 -8.25 -4.67 2.88
CA VAL A 69 -7.44 -3.45 2.91
C VAL A 69 -5.99 -3.83 3.13
N ALA A 70 -5.05 -3.20 2.42
CA ALA A 70 -3.62 -3.36 2.63
C ALA A 70 -3.19 -2.63 3.92
N ASP A 71 -3.58 -3.19 5.05
CA ASP A 71 -3.42 -2.62 6.39
C ASP A 71 -2.85 -3.68 7.35
N MET A 72 -2.25 -3.26 8.45
CA MET A 72 -1.57 -4.13 9.39
C MET A 72 -2.23 -4.08 10.77
N ASN A 73 -2.35 -5.26 11.40
CA ASN A 73 -2.96 -5.41 12.73
C ASN A 73 -1.94 -5.56 13.86
N PHE A 74 -0.66 -5.32 13.60
CA PHE A 74 0.39 -5.31 14.63
C PHE A 74 0.94 -3.89 14.84
N PRO A 75 1.53 -3.60 16.02
CA PRO A 75 2.07 -2.28 16.33
C PRO A 75 3.15 -1.84 15.35
N THR A 76 3.17 -0.56 15.02
CA THR A 76 4.32 0.03 14.34
C THR A 76 5.52 0.17 15.27
N VAL A 77 6.71 0.47 14.72
CA VAL A 77 7.91 0.70 15.54
C VAL A 77 7.72 1.91 16.48
N PRO A 78 8.16 1.83 17.74
CA PRO A 78 7.88 2.87 18.75
C PRO A 78 8.42 4.25 18.40
N THR A 79 9.43 4.34 17.55
CA THR A 79 10.02 5.62 17.11
C THR A 79 9.06 6.47 16.30
N ILE A 80 8.09 5.86 15.59
CA ILE A 80 7.09 6.60 14.80
C ILE A 80 6.12 7.36 15.70
N PRO A 81 5.35 6.72 16.62
CA PRO A 81 4.46 7.44 17.51
C PRO A 81 5.22 8.44 18.38
N GLN A 82 6.45 8.14 18.82
CA GLN A 82 7.27 9.08 19.57
C GLN A 82 7.55 10.36 18.77
N ALA A 83 7.93 10.25 17.51
CA ALA A 83 8.16 11.40 16.65
C ALA A 83 6.90 12.25 16.42
N ILE A 84 5.73 11.59 16.30
CA ILE A 84 4.43 12.27 16.16
C ILE A 84 4.09 13.02 17.46
N ILE A 85 4.27 12.39 18.62
CA ILE A 85 4.03 13.02 19.94
C ILE A 85 4.93 14.23 20.12
N GLU A 86 6.22 14.13 19.81
CA GLU A 86 7.16 15.26 19.91
C GLU A 86 6.73 16.43 19.00
N ARG A 87 6.31 16.11 17.76
CA ARG A 87 5.80 17.15 16.85
C ARG A 87 4.50 17.77 17.37
N ALA A 88 3.60 16.98 17.95
CA ALA A 88 2.31 17.44 18.49
C ALA A 88 2.45 18.36 19.69
N LYS A 89 3.56 18.30 20.45
CA LYS A 89 3.83 19.23 21.57
C LYS A 89 3.94 20.68 21.11
N HIS A 90 4.24 20.93 19.83
CA HIS A 90 4.19 22.26 19.24
C HIS A 90 2.81 22.49 18.60
N PRO A 91 1.89 23.22 19.21
CA PRO A 91 0.46 23.21 18.87
C PRO A 91 0.10 24.12 17.67
N ALA A 92 1.05 24.52 16.86
CA ALA A 92 0.81 25.29 15.64
C ALA A 92 0.92 24.37 14.40
N TYR A 93 -0.18 24.26 13.67
CA TYR A 93 -0.35 23.38 12.50
C TYR A 93 -0.73 24.24 11.30
N GLY A 94 0.25 24.92 10.73
CA GLY A 94 0.07 25.75 9.54
C GLY A 94 0.62 25.10 8.29
N TYR A 95 0.91 25.92 7.31
CA TYR A 95 1.63 25.48 6.11
C TYR A 95 2.99 24.92 6.49
N PHE A 96 3.40 23.85 5.81
CA PHE A 96 4.69 23.21 6.05
C PHE A 96 5.61 23.33 4.82
N ASN A 97 6.88 23.31 5.07
CA ASN A 97 7.91 23.15 4.05
C ASN A 97 8.67 21.83 4.35
N PRO A 98 8.74 20.89 3.42
CA PRO A 98 9.52 19.67 3.63
C PRO A 98 10.98 20.00 3.92
N ARG A 99 11.51 19.45 5.01
CA ARG A 99 12.91 19.67 5.43
C ARG A 99 13.85 18.74 4.67
N GLU A 100 15.13 19.06 4.73
CA GLU A 100 16.18 18.27 4.09
C GLU A 100 16.16 16.81 4.54
N GLU A 101 15.88 16.55 5.82
CA GLU A 101 15.82 15.19 6.37
C GLU A 101 14.73 14.33 5.72
N TYR A 102 13.64 14.94 5.24
CA TYR A 102 12.58 14.25 4.50
C TYR A 102 13.13 13.71 3.17
N TYR A 103 13.78 14.55 2.39
CA TYR A 103 14.36 14.14 1.11
C TYR A 103 15.50 13.14 1.29
N ASN A 104 16.37 13.37 2.26
CA ASN A 104 17.49 12.47 2.57
C ASN A 104 17.00 11.08 3.01
N ALA A 105 15.90 10.99 3.75
CA ALA A 105 15.31 9.71 4.13
C ALA A 105 14.80 8.93 2.92
N ILE A 106 14.13 9.60 1.95
CA ILE A 106 13.65 8.99 0.71
C ILE A 106 14.83 8.52 -0.15
N ILE A 107 15.82 9.39 -0.37
CA ILE A 107 17.03 9.08 -1.16
C ILE A 107 17.75 7.87 -0.57
N LYS A 108 17.99 7.87 0.73
CA LYS A 108 18.64 6.76 1.43
C LYS A 108 17.84 5.47 1.32
N TRP A 109 16.51 5.52 1.43
CA TRP A 109 15.67 4.35 1.27
C TRP A 109 15.78 3.76 -0.13
N GLN A 110 15.67 4.59 -1.16
CA GLN A 110 15.77 4.17 -2.55
C GLN A 110 17.15 3.59 -2.87
N GLU A 111 18.22 4.20 -2.38
CA GLU A 111 19.57 3.71 -2.55
C GLU A 111 19.78 2.36 -1.87
N THR A 112 19.43 2.25 -0.59
CA THR A 112 19.73 1.07 0.23
C THR A 112 18.80 -0.12 -0.03
N ARG A 113 17.56 0.12 -0.43
CA ARG A 113 16.55 -0.93 -0.64
C ARG A 113 16.36 -1.30 -2.11
N ASN A 114 16.43 -0.32 -2.99
CA ASN A 114 16.10 -0.49 -4.40
C ASN A 114 17.32 -0.30 -5.32
N GLY A 115 18.50 0.04 -4.78
CA GLY A 115 19.73 0.22 -5.54
C GLY A 115 19.73 1.45 -6.46
N VAL A 116 18.79 2.39 -6.27
CA VAL A 116 18.69 3.60 -7.08
C VAL A 116 19.84 4.55 -6.74
N LYS A 117 20.61 4.94 -7.75
CA LYS A 117 21.74 5.87 -7.61
C LYS A 117 21.44 7.21 -8.28
N GLY A 118 22.04 8.27 -7.77
CA GLY A 118 21.93 9.61 -8.36
C GLY A 118 20.57 10.29 -8.12
N LEU A 119 19.75 9.80 -7.19
CA LEU A 119 18.52 10.48 -6.79
C LEU A 119 18.87 11.73 -5.95
N GLU A 120 18.30 12.87 -6.31
CA GLU A 120 18.47 14.14 -5.65
C GLU A 120 17.12 14.71 -5.21
N ALA A 121 17.10 15.66 -4.26
CA ALA A 121 15.87 16.28 -3.77
C ALA A 121 15.00 16.88 -4.89
N LYS A 122 15.61 17.45 -5.92
CA LYS A 122 14.91 18.01 -7.09
C LYS A 122 14.10 16.98 -7.91
N HIS A 123 14.39 15.69 -7.75
CA HIS A 123 13.66 14.60 -8.41
C HIS A 123 12.45 14.11 -7.59
N ILE A 124 12.22 14.69 -6.40
CA ILE A 124 11.20 14.23 -5.47
C ILE A 124 10.13 15.31 -5.33
N GLY A 125 8.93 14.99 -5.78
CA GLY A 125 7.72 15.80 -5.58
C GLY A 125 6.81 15.16 -4.54
N TYR A 126 6.01 15.97 -3.86
CA TYR A 126 4.96 15.50 -2.98
C TYR A 126 3.64 15.38 -3.75
N SER A 127 2.96 14.26 -3.57
CA SER A 127 1.59 14.07 -4.02
C SER A 127 0.77 13.40 -2.93
N ASN A 128 -0.54 13.62 -2.93
CA ASN A 128 -1.45 13.03 -1.94
C ASN A 128 -1.76 11.56 -2.31
N GLY A 129 -0.80 10.70 -2.04
CA GLY A 129 -0.84 9.27 -2.36
C GLY A 129 -0.65 8.97 -3.85
N VAL A 130 -0.51 7.67 -4.17
CA VAL A 130 -0.28 7.21 -5.55
C VAL A 130 -1.45 7.55 -6.46
N LEU A 131 -2.70 7.40 -6.00
CA LEU A 131 -3.88 7.73 -6.81
C LEU A 131 -3.93 9.22 -7.15
N GLY A 132 -3.57 10.10 -6.20
CA GLY A 132 -3.43 11.53 -6.46
C GLY A 132 -2.36 11.81 -7.52
N GLY A 133 -1.22 11.12 -7.45
CA GLY A 133 -0.15 11.21 -8.44
C GLY A 133 -0.60 10.77 -9.84
N VAL A 134 -1.34 9.66 -9.94
CA VAL A 134 -1.90 9.17 -11.22
C VAL A 134 -2.82 10.23 -11.84
N ILE A 135 -3.77 10.75 -11.06
CA ILE A 135 -4.70 11.78 -11.57
C ILE A 135 -3.97 13.08 -11.93
N SER A 136 -2.96 13.47 -11.16
CA SER A 136 -2.13 14.63 -11.51
C SER A 136 -1.42 14.46 -12.84
N ALA A 137 -0.86 13.27 -13.12
CA ALA A 137 -0.23 12.95 -14.40
C ALA A 137 -1.26 12.99 -15.54
N LEU A 138 -2.41 12.35 -15.37
CA LEU A 138 -3.46 12.35 -16.38
C LEU A 138 -4.00 13.75 -16.68
N ASN A 139 -4.13 14.62 -15.69
CA ASN A 139 -4.54 16.00 -15.91
C ASN A 139 -3.53 16.82 -16.73
N VAL A 140 -2.27 16.37 -16.83
CA VAL A 140 -1.25 17.01 -17.67
C VAL A 140 -1.28 16.47 -19.09
N PHE A 141 -1.48 15.17 -19.26
CA PHE A 141 -1.33 14.51 -20.56
C PHE A 141 -2.66 14.19 -21.26
N CYS A 142 -3.78 14.22 -20.53
CA CYS A 142 -5.08 13.81 -21.03
C CYS A 142 -6.14 14.88 -20.77
N SER A 143 -7.20 14.84 -21.57
CA SER A 143 -8.43 15.63 -21.40
C SER A 143 -9.53 14.80 -20.75
N LYS A 144 -10.53 15.45 -20.17
CA LYS A 144 -11.73 14.75 -19.67
C LYS A 144 -12.45 14.06 -20.82
N GLY A 145 -12.86 12.81 -20.60
CA GLY A 145 -13.42 11.94 -21.63
C GLY A 145 -12.39 11.12 -22.41
N ASP A 146 -11.09 11.39 -22.22
CA ASP A 146 -10.07 10.53 -22.80
C ASP A 146 -10.10 9.15 -22.18
N LYS A 147 -9.75 8.16 -22.98
CA LYS A 147 -9.75 6.75 -22.60
C LYS A 147 -8.42 6.34 -21.97
N VAL A 148 -8.49 5.66 -20.83
CA VAL A 148 -7.34 5.12 -20.12
C VAL A 148 -7.44 3.60 -20.09
N LEU A 149 -6.42 2.90 -20.58
CA LEU A 149 -6.38 1.45 -20.55
C LEU A 149 -5.95 0.94 -19.18
N LEU A 150 -6.73 0.01 -18.62
CA LEU A 150 -6.42 -0.72 -17.40
C LEU A 150 -6.53 -2.23 -17.64
N HIS A 151 -5.70 -3.00 -16.93
CA HIS A 151 -5.92 -4.44 -16.83
C HIS A 151 -7.15 -4.76 -15.96
N SER A 152 -7.80 -5.89 -16.19
CA SER A 152 -8.85 -6.43 -15.32
C SER A 152 -8.60 -7.89 -14.97
N PRO A 153 -8.82 -8.33 -13.71
CA PRO A 153 -9.16 -7.49 -12.56
C PRO A 153 -8.02 -6.54 -12.14
N THR A 154 -8.37 -5.39 -11.56
CA THR A 154 -7.41 -4.39 -11.08
C THR A 154 -7.84 -3.85 -9.71
N TYR A 155 -7.02 -3.01 -9.11
CA TYR A 155 -7.34 -2.34 -7.86
C TYR A 155 -8.49 -1.33 -8.05
N VAL A 156 -9.52 -1.47 -7.21
CA VAL A 156 -10.73 -0.63 -7.27
C VAL A 156 -10.44 0.88 -7.14
N GLY A 157 -9.36 1.25 -6.48
CA GLY A 157 -8.94 2.64 -6.37
C GLY A 157 -8.58 3.27 -7.73
N PHE A 158 -8.03 2.51 -8.68
CA PHE A 158 -7.77 3.04 -10.03
C PHE A 158 -9.06 3.33 -10.76
N THR A 159 -9.99 2.36 -10.81
CA THR A 159 -11.26 2.54 -11.51
C THR A 159 -12.07 3.70 -10.94
N GLY A 160 -12.22 3.74 -9.61
CA GLY A 160 -12.92 4.82 -8.93
C GLY A 160 -12.28 6.19 -9.16
N SER A 161 -10.95 6.27 -9.05
CA SER A 161 -10.24 7.54 -9.27
C SER A 161 -10.40 8.06 -10.69
N LEU A 162 -10.28 7.19 -11.70
CA LEU A 162 -10.45 7.58 -13.11
C LEU A 162 -11.85 8.05 -13.39
N THR A 163 -12.87 7.25 -13.06
CA THR A 163 -14.28 7.59 -13.29
C THR A 163 -14.68 8.88 -12.59
N ASN A 164 -14.31 9.05 -11.31
CA ASN A 164 -14.64 10.26 -10.55
C ASN A 164 -13.94 11.52 -11.08
N ASN A 165 -12.88 11.36 -11.86
CA ASN A 165 -12.17 12.46 -12.51
C ASN A 165 -12.52 12.61 -13.99
N GLY A 166 -13.52 11.89 -14.49
CA GLY A 166 -14.08 12.06 -15.84
C GLY A 166 -13.23 11.45 -16.94
N TYR A 167 -12.49 10.38 -16.66
CA TYR A 167 -11.79 9.57 -17.65
C TYR A 167 -12.59 8.29 -17.95
N ASP A 168 -12.59 7.87 -19.21
CA ASP A 168 -13.20 6.62 -19.64
C ASP A 168 -12.22 5.47 -19.50
N ILE A 169 -12.71 4.31 -19.07
CA ILE A 169 -11.87 3.14 -18.83
C ILE A 169 -12.05 2.12 -19.95
N VAL A 170 -10.95 1.71 -20.56
CA VAL A 170 -10.88 0.55 -21.44
C VAL A 170 -10.17 -0.57 -20.70
N HIS A 171 -10.84 -1.72 -20.55
CA HIS A 171 -10.26 -2.86 -19.87
C HIS A 171 -9.56 -3.80 -20.84
N SER A 172 -8.32 -4.20 -20.51
CA SER A 172 -7.62 -5.35 -21.10
C SER A 172 -7.56 -6.48 -20.06
N PRO A 173 -8.32 -7.56 -20.21
CA PRO A 173 -8.35 -8.65 -19.24
C PRO A 173 -7.00 -9.35 -19.14
N LEU A 174 -6.62 -9.71 -17.91
CA LEU A 174 -5.48 -10.59 -17.67
C LEU A 174 -5.83 -12.01 -18.13
N VAL A 175 -4.85 -12.74 -18.63
CA VAL A 175 -4.96 -14.14 -19.03
C VAL A 175 -4.11 -15.04 -18.16
N LYS A 176 -4.46 -16.32 -18.04
CA LYS A 176 -3.63 -17.29 -17.34
C LYS A 176 -2.70 -17.99 -18.33
N ASP A 177 -1.42 -18.06 -17.99
CA ASP A 177 -0.45 -18.88 -18.71
C ASP A 177 -0.67 -20.38 -18.43
N ALA A 178 0.12 -21.23 -19.10
CA ALA A 178 0.05 -22.69 -18.94
C ALA A 178 0.30 -23.20 -17.52
N GLN A 179 0.92 -22.38 -16.68
CA GLN A 179 1.17 -22.64 -15.26
C GLN A 179 0.07 -22.07 -14.35
N GLY A 180 -0.99 -21.47 -14.91
CA GLY A 180 -2.09 -20.84 -14.18
C GLY A 180 -1.74 -19.47 -13.56
N ILE A 181 -0.62 -18.87 -13.96
CA ILE A 181 -0.18 -17.55 -13.48
C ILE A 181 -0.82 -16.47 -14.35
N TRP A 182 -1.37 -15.44 -13.70
CA TRP A 182 -1.94 -14.29 -14.39
C TRP A 182 -0.86 -13.47 -15.11
N ARG A 183 -1.13 -13.13 -16.37
CA ARG A 183 -0.24 -12.36 -17.26
C ARG A 183 -1.02 -11.25 -17.93
N MET A 184 -0.28 -10.20 -18.34
CA MET A 184 -0.79 -9.19 -19.25
C MET A 184 -0.90 -9.78 -20.65
N ASP A 185 -2.02 -9.55 -21.31
CA ASP A 185 -2.22 -9.89 -22.73
C ASP A 185 -1.81 -8.69 -23.58
N TYR A 186 -0.56 -8.67 -24.03
CA TYR A 186 -0.02 -7.55 -24.80
C TYR A 186 -0.67 -7.42 -26.18
N GLU A 187 -1.14 -8.52 -26.78
CA GLU A 187 -1.85 -8.49 -28.06
C GLU A 187 -3.22 -7.84 -27.90
N ASP A 188 -3.98 -8.21 -26.86
CA ASP A 188 -5.25 -7.55 -26.51
C ASP A 188 -5.04 -6.08 -26.16
N MET A 189 -3.98 -5.75 -25.41
CA MET A 189 -3.66 -4.36 -25.08
C MET A 189 -3.45 -3.52 -26.33
N GLU A 190 -2.57 -3.96 -27.26
CA GLU A 190 -2.29 -3.25 -28.50
C GLU A 190 -3.54 -3.06 -29.34
N LYS A 191 -4.33 -4.13 -29.49
CA LYS A 191 -5.61 -4.09 -30.18
C LYS A 191 -6.53 -3.03 -29.60
N ARG A 192 -6.70 -3.01 -28.27
CA ARG A 192 -7.58 -2.03 -27.59
C ARG A 192 -7.08 -0.61 -27.69
N ILE A 193 -5.77 -0.40 -27.62
CA ILE A 193 -5.16 0.91 -27.84
C ILE A 193 -5.53 1.46 -29.22
N VAL A 194 -5.34 0.64 -30.27
CA VAL A 194 -5.65 1.02 -31.65
C VAL A 194 -7.16 1.25 -31.87
N GLU A 195 -8.00 0.28 -31.47
CA GLU A 195 -9.45 0.34 -31.65
C GLU A 195 -10.11 1.50 -30.92
N ASN A 196 -9.54 1.94 -29.80
CA ASN A 196 -10.07 3.01 -28.96
C ASN A 196 -9.32 4.34 -29.15
N SER A 197 -8.34 4.41 -30.03
CA SER A 197 -7.52 5.60 -30.28
C SER A 197 -6.91 6.16 -28.99
N ILE A 198 -6.32 5.28 -28.17
CA ILE A 198 -5.64 5.68 -26.92
C ILE A 198 -4.23 6.15 -27.31
N HIS A 199 -3.84 7.33 -26.85
CA HIS A 199 -2.58 8.01 -27.19
C HIS A 199 -1.60 8.04 -26.03
#